data_65ef08d19fd6b4def3ae560d0d5ad4ed
#
_entry.id   65ef08d19fd6b4def3ae560d0d5ad4ed
#
_cell.length_a   1.000
_cell.length_b   1.000
_cell.length_c   1.000
_cell.angle_alpha   90.00
_cell.angle_beta   90.00
_cell.angle_gamma   90.00
#
_symmetry.space_group_name_H-M   'P 1'
#
loop_
_entity.id
_entity.type
_entity.pdbx_description
1 polymer ?
#
loop_
_entity_poly.entity_id
_entity_poly.type
_entity_poly.pdbx_seq_one_letter_code
_entity_poly.pdbx_strand_id
1 'polypeptide(L)'
;MTISSAHPETEPKWWKEATISQIYPASFKDSNNDGWSDMKGIASKLEYIKELGADAIWISPFYDSPQDDMGYDIANYEKVWPTYGTNEDCFALIEKTHKLDMKFITDLVINHCSSEHEWFKESRSSKTNPKRDWFFWRPPKGYDAEGKPIPPNNWRSYFGGSAWTFDEKTQEFYLRLFCSTQPDLNWENEDCRKAIYESAVGYWLDHGVDGFRIDVGSLYSKVAGLPDAPVIDENSKWQPSDPFTMNGPRIHEFHQEMNKFIRNRVKDGREIMTVGEMQHATDETKRLYTSASRHELSELFNFSHTDVGTSPKFRQNLIPYELKDWKVALAELFRYVNGTDCWSTIYLENHDQPRSITRFGDDSPKNRVISGKLLSVLLVSLSGTLYVYQGQELGEINFKNWPIEKYEDVEVRNNYDAIKEEHGKLEGDEEVLEAIALISRDHARTPMQWSREEPNAGFLVLMLNHGINAEDESKDPNSVLNFWKEALRFRKAHKDITVYGYDFEFIDLDNKKLFSFTKKYDNKTLFAALNFSSDSIDFTIPNNSSSFKLEFGNYPRSEVDASSRTLKPWEGRIYISE
;
A
#
# COMPACT_ATOMS: atom_id res chain seq x y z
N MET A 1 7.25 -11.28 -23.44
CA MET A 1 6.12 -11.95 -22.78
C MET A 1 4.88 -11.23 -23.27
N THR A 2 4.04 -11.88 -24.05
CA THR A 2 2.80 -11.32 -24.58
C THR A 2 1.67 -11.78 -23.66
N ILE A 3 0.90 -10.86 -23.14
CA ILE A 3 -0.32 -11.15 -22.40
C ILE A 3 -1.46 -10.96 -23.42
N SER A 4 -2.03 -12.06 -23.91
CA SER A 4 -2.92 -12.08 -25.08
C SER A 4 -4.31 -11.51 -24.80
N SER A 5 -4.89 -11.02 -25.79
CA SER A 5 -5.98 -10.21 -26.27
C SER A 5 -7.41 -10.57 -25.83
N ALA A 6 -7.82 -10.29 -24.60
CA ALA A 6 -9.23 -10.03 -24.35
C ALA A 6 -9.32 -8.87 -23.35
N HIS A 7 -10.08 -7.85 -23.71
CA HIS A 7 -10.39 -6.77 -22.78
C HIS A 7 -11.09 -7.35 -21.57
N PRO A 8 -10.81 -6.87 -20.33
CA PRO A 8 -11.67 -7.21 -19.23
C PRO A 8 -13.10 -6.76 -19.59
N GLU A 9 -14.06 -7.67 -19.51
CA GLU A 9 -15.48 -7.33 -19.61
C GLU A 9 -15.87 -6.51 -18.38
N THR A 10 -15.53 -5.23 -18.37
CA THR A 10 -15.71 -4.41 -17.20
C THR A 10 -16.61 -3.23 -17.50
N GLU A 11 -17.72 -3.14 -16.77
CA GLU A 11 -18.47 -1.90 -16.73
C GLU A 11 -17.60 -0.77 -16.17
N PRO A 12 -17.71 0.45 -16.72
CA PRO A 12 -17.10 1.63 -16.11
C PRO A 12 -17.59 1.81 -14.68
N LYS A 13 -16.66 2.00 -13.75
CA LYS A 13 -16.92 2.27 -12.34
C LYS A 13 -16.03 3.44 -11.93
N TRP A 14 -16.50 4.28 -11.00
CA TRP A 14 -15.76 5.47 -10.61
C TRP A 14 -14.33 5.15 -10.15
N TRP A 15 -14.13 4.06 -9.38
CA TRP A 15 -12.80 3.69 -8.86
C TRP A 15 -11.85 3.21 -9.94
N LYS A 16 -12.34 2.56 -11.00
CA LYS A 16 -11.49 2.05 -12.08
C LYS A 16 -10.75 3.18 -12.81
N GLU A 17 -11.41 4.32 -12.97
CA GLU A 17 -10.88 5.49 -13.64
C GLU A 17 -10.21 6.48 -12.70
N ALA A 18 -10.37 6.30 -11.38
CA ALA A 18 -9.90 7.22 -10.37
C ALA A 18 -8.38 7.25 -10.24
N THR A 19 -7.87 8.41 -9.88
CA THR A 19 -6.61 8.58 -9.18
C THR A 19 -6.92 8.78 -7.70
N ILE A 20 -6.39 7.91 -6.86
CA ILE A 20 -6.63 7.92 -5.41
C ILE A 20 -5.39 8.45 -4.72
N SER A 21 -5.52 9.55 -3.97
CA SER A 21 -4.45 10.11 -3.16
C SER A 21 -4.49 9.49 -1.76
N GLN A 22 -3.44 8.77 -1.38
CA GLN A 22 -3.32 8.20 -0.04
C GLN A 22 -2.73 9.21 0.93
N ILE A 23 -3.37 9.34 2.09
CA ILE A 23 -2.98 10.20 3.21
C ILE A 23 -2.65 9.32 4.42
N TYR A 24 -1.47 9.53 4.99
CA TYR A 24 -1.08 8.98 6.28
C TYR A 24 -1.40 10.00 7.38
N PRO A 25 -2.42 9.76 8.22
CA PRO A 25 -2.99 10.80 9.07
C PRO A 25 -2.02 11.35 10.11
N ALA A 26 -0.99 10.58 10.49
CA ALA A 26 0.00 11.03 11.47
C ALA A 26 0.91 12.16 10.96
N SER A 27 1.16 12.24 9.63
CA SER A 27 2.24 13.04 9.08
C SER A 27 1.86 13.89 7.86
N PHE A 28 0.56 14.15 7.62
CA PHE A 28 0.12 14.91 6.45
C PHE A 28 0.15 16.42 6.69
N LYS A 29 -0.66 16.97 7.62
CA LYS A 29 -0.68 18.39 7.97
C LYS A 29 -1.13 18.60 9.41
N ASP A 30 -0.25 19.18 10.20
CA ASP A 30 -0.52 19.64 11.55
C ASP A 30 -1.20 21.03 11.47
N SER A 31 -2.41 21.19 12.02
CA SER A 31 -3.14 22.45 12.01
C SER A 31 -3.17 23.14 13.38
N ASN A 32 -2.81 22.43 14.46
CA ASN A 32 -2.88 22.90 15.83
C ASN A 32 -1.50 23.07 16.49
N ASN A 33 -0.41 22.69 15.80
CA ASN A 33 0.99 22.73 16.23
C ASN A 33 1.31 21.84 17.44
N ASP A 34 0.72 20.63 17.50
CA ASP A 34 1.03 19.62 18.50
C ASP A 34 2.05 18.58 18.06
N GLY A 35 2.44 18.64 16.77
CA GLY A 35 3.41 17.72 16.16
C GLY A 35 2.77 16.55 15.40
N TRP A 36 1.45 16.41 15.45
CA TRP A 36 0.67 15.42 14.73
C TRP A 36 -0.20 16.10 13.66
N SER A 37 -0.39 15.42 12.56
CA SER A 37 -1.41 15.84 11.60
C SER A 37 -2.81 15.59 12.16
N ASP A 38 -3.81 16.32 11.66
CA ASP A 38 -5.18 16.22 12.17
C ASP A 38 -6.22 16.40 11.04
N MET A 39 -7.49 16.08 11.33
CA MET A 39 -8.60 16.13 10.37
C MET A 39 -8.79 17.53 9.76
N LYS A 40 -8.57 18.60 10.53
CA LYS A 40 -8.67 19.99 10.05
C LYS A 40 -7.52 20.34 9.14
N GLY A 41 -6.31 19.85 9.47
CA GLY A 41 -5.13 19.96 8.62
C GLY A 41 -5.35 19.29 7.28
N ILE A 42 -5.84 18.04 7.28
CA ILE A 42 -6.19 17.31 6.06
C ILE A 42 -7.25 18.09 5.27
N ALA A 43 -8.33 18.54 5.91
CA ALA A 43 -9.38 19.30 5.28
C ALA A 43 -8.88 20.62 4.64
N SER A 44 -7.85 21.24 5.22
CA SER A 44 -7.25 22.48 4.68
C SER A 44 -6.50 22.27 3.36
N LYS A 45 -6.14 21.02 3.02
CA LYS A 45 -5.35 20.66 1.85
C LYS A 45 -6.15 19.89 0.77
N LEU A 46 -7.46 19.74 0.91
CA LEU A 46 -8.28 19.03 -0.07
C LEU A 46 -8.28 19.70 -1.45
N GLU A 47 -8.25 21.04 -1.50
CA GLU A 47 -8.14 21.78 -2.76
C GLU A 47 -6.82 21.46 -3.48
N TYR A 48 -5.71 21.39 -2.75
CA TYR A 48 -4.42 20.98 -3.30
C TYR A 48 -4.48 19.57 -3.92
N ILE A 49 -5.11 18.62 -3.22
CA ILE A 49 -5.30 17.25 -3.71
C ILE A 49 -6.18 17.23 -4.97
N LYS A 50 -7.26 18.03 -4.99
CA LYS A 50 -8.12 18.18 -6.17
C LYS A 50 -7.38 18.79 -7.35
N GLU A 51 -6.56 19.83 -7.11
CA GLU A 51 -5.73 20.48 -8.14
C GLU A 51 -4.62 19.57 -8.67
N LEU A 52 -4.08 18.67 -7.86
CA LEU A 52 -3.19 17.61 -8.33
C LEU A 52 -3.86 16.75 -9.39
N GLY A 53 -5.16 16.53 -9.28
CA GLY A 53 -5.95 15.73 -10.22
C GLY A 53 -6.51 14.46 -9.61
N ALA A 54 -6.48 14.30 -8.29
CA ALA A 54 -7.08 13.15 -7.61
C ALA A 54 -8.61 13.19 -7.65
N ASP A 55 -9.21 12.01 -7.69
CA ASP A 55 -10.66 11.79 -7.71
C ASP A 55 -11.18 11.25 -6.37
N ALA A 56 -10.27 10.73 -5.55
CA ALA A 56 -10.57 10.23 -4.22
C ALA A 56 -9.38 10.44 -3.27
N ILE A 57 -9.68 10.45 -1.98
CA ILE A 57 -8.68 10.31 -0.92
C ILE A 57 -8.87 8.97 -0.22
N TRP A 58 -7.76 8.32 0.13
CA TRP A 58 -7.73 7.21 1.06
C TRP A 58 -6.93 7.63 2.29
N ILE A 59 -7.54 7.57 3.48
CA ILE A 59 -6.87 7.89 4.74
C ILE A 59 -6.57 6.57 5.47
N SER A 60 -5.30 6.34 5.80
CA SER A 60 -4.84 5.24 6.67
C SER A 60 -5.49 5.35 8.06
N PRO A 61 -5.44 4.33 8.94
CA PRO A 61 -6.28 4.29 10.13
C PRO A 61 -6.19 5.56 10.98
N PHE A 62 -7.34 6.11 11.29
CA PHE A 62 -7.49 7.32 12.11
C PHE A 62 -8.34 7.10 13.37
N TYR A 63 -8.71 5.86 13.61
CA TYR A 63 -9.55 5.44 14.73
C TYR A 63 -8.84 5.56 16.07
N ASP A 64 -9.63 5.53 17.16
CA ASP A 64 -9.09 5.53 18.52
C ASP A 64 -8.17 4.32 18.73
N SER A 65 -6.91 4.59 19.08
CA SER A 65 -5.83 3.60 19.12
C SER A 65 -4.77 4.02 20.13
N PRO A 66 -4.15 3.08 20.87
CA PRO A 66 -2.93 3.33 21.65
C PRO A 66 -1.71 3.72 20.81
N GLN A 67 -1.73 3.49 19.49
CA GLN A 67 -0.65 3.77 18.53
C GLN A 67 0.58 2.85 18.67
N ASP A 68 0.41 1.65 19.20
CA ASP A 68 1.49 0.65 19.27
C ASP A 68 1.96 0.20 17.88
N ASP A 69 1.05 0.26 16.90
CA ASP A 69 1.30 0.03 15.47
C ASP A 69 0.72 1.18 14.63
N MET A 70 0.97 2.42 15.06
CA MET A 70 0.65 3.65 14.32
C MET A 70 -0.80 3.71 13.79
N GLY A 71 -1.77 3.26 14.62
CA GLY A 71 -3.20 3.28 14.31
C GLY A 71 -3.78 1.94 13.83
N TYR A 72 -2.95 0.94 13.49
CA TYR A 72 -3.42 -0.40 13.12
C TYR A 72 -3.81 -1.28 14.31
N ASP A 73 -3.69 -0.78 15.53
CA ASP A 73 -4.15 -1.37 16.79
C ASP A 73 -5.40 -0.63 17.30
N ILE A 74 -6.55 -0.90 16.69
CA ILE A 74 -7.79 -0.12 16.92
C ILE A 74 -8.44 -0.50 18.25
N ALA A 75 -8.62 0.50 19.13
CA ALA A 75 -9.32 0.37 20.41
C ALA A 75 -10.82 0.68 20.31
N ASN A 76 -11.25 1.50 19.34
CA ASN A 76 -12.65 1.80 19.09
C ASN A 76 -12.86 2.15 17.61
N TYR A 77 -13.61 1.32 16.88
CA TYR A 77 -13.88 1.52 15.45
C TYR A 77 -14.77 2.72 15.13
N GLU A 78 -15.59 3.19 16.08
CA GLU A 78 -16.58 4.26 15.88
C GLU A 78 -16.08 5.63 16.34
N LYS A 79 -14.82 5.73 16.73
CA LYS A 79 -14.26 6.96 17.30
C LYS A 79 -12.96 7.34 16.63
N VAL A 80 -12.82 8.60 16.27
CA VAL A 80 -11.56 9.20 15.83
C VAL A 80 -10.59 9.29 17.00
N TRP A 81 -9.31 8.99 16.78
CA TRP A 81 -8.28 9.19 17.81
C TRP A 81 -8.22 10.66 18.22
N PRO A 82 -8.28 10.99 19.52
CA PRO A 82 -8.43 12.38 19.99
C PRO A 82 -7.35 13.36 19.49
N THR A 83 -6.13 12.85 19.24
CA THR A 83 -5.05 13.67 18.67
C THR A 83 -5.34 14.08 17.23
N TYR A 84 -6.03 13.25 16.44
CA TYR A 84 -6.43 13.58 15.08
C TYR A 84 -7.69 14.45 15.01
N GLY A 85 -8.42 14.62 16.11
CA GLY A 85 -9.63 15.42 16.19
C GLY A 85 -10.85 14.67 16.73
N THR A 86 -12.02 15.07 16.31
CA THR A 86 -13.30 14.48 16.72
C THR A 86 -14.00 13.78 15.56
N ASN A 87 -15.07 13.02 15.86
CA ASN A 87 -15.91 12.44 14.82
C ASN A 87 -16.53 13.51 13.93
N GLU A 88 -16.96 14.65 14.53
CA GLU A 88 -17.51 15.79 13.81
C GLU A 88 -16.51 16.42 12.84
N ASP A 89 -15.23 16.48 13.22
CA ASP A 89 -14.16 16.95 12.32
C ASP A 89 -13.99 15.98 11.14
N CYS A 90 -14.08 14.67 11.37
CA CYS A 90 -14.03 13.65 10.32
C CYS A 90 -15.27 13.74 9.39
N PHE A 91 -16.46 13.89 9.95
CA PHE A 91 -17.69 14.05 9.14
C PHE A 91 -17.64 15.32 8.29
N ALA A 92 -17.11 16.42 8.85
CA ALA A 92 -16.89 17.65 8.09
C ALA A 92 -15.86 17.47 6.96
N LEU A 93 -14.82 16.66 7.19
CA LEU A 93 -13.83 16.30 6.17
C LEU A 93 -14.47 15.48 5.04
N ILE A 94 -15.30 14.48 5.35
CA ILE A 94 -16.05 13.68 4.36
C ILE A 94 -16.97 14.59 3.54
N GLU A 95 -17.75 15.46 4.20
CA GLU A 95 -18.64 16.40 3.52
C GLU A 95 -17.87 17.36 2.58
N LYS A 96 -16.72 17.89 3.04
CA LYS A 96 -15.87 18.76 2.22
C LYS A 96 -15.29 18.00 1.02
N THR A 97 -14.89 16.77 1.20
CA THR A 97 -14.40 15.88 0.12
C THR A 97 -15.47 15.72 -0.96
N HIS A 98 -16.70 15.45 -0.57
CA HIS A 98 -17.83 15.33 -1.50
C HIS A 98 -18.17 16.67 -2.20
N LYS A 99 -18.09 17.81 -1.50
CA LYS A 99 -18.29 19.15 -2.11
C LYS A 99 -17.27 19.47 -3.19
N LEU A 100 -16.09 18.87 -3.13
CA LEU A 100 -15.06 18.97 -4.16
C LEU A 100 -15.21 17.91 -5.26
N ASP A 101 -16.32 17.18 -5.30
CA ASP A 101 -16.53 16.06 -6.22
C ASP A 101 -15.38 15.05 -6.17
N MET A 102 -15.04 14.63 -4.96
CA MET A 102 -14.09 13.55 -4.65
C MET A 102 -14.74 12.51 -3.76
N LYS A 103 -14.17 11.31 -3.74
CA LYS A 103 -14.61 10.18 -2.92
C LYS A 103 -13.73 10.03 -1.68
N PHE A 104 -14.30 9.48 -0.62
CA PHE A 104 -13.62 9.25 0.65
C PHE A 104 -13.51 7.75 0.94
N ILE A 105 -12.27 7.25 1.05
CA ILE A 105 -11.95 5.86 1.36
C ILE A 105 -11.24 5.83 2.72
N THR A 106 -11.65 4.90 3.59
CA THR A 106 -10.98 4.68 4.87
C THR A 106 -10.34 3.30 4.96
N ASP A 107 -9.39 3.13 5.85
CA ASP A 107 -8.79 1.83 6.14
C ASP A 107 -9.73 0.98 7.00
N LEU A 108 -9.76 -0.32 6.79
CA LEU A 108 -10.60 -1.28 7.50
C LEU A 108 -9.71 -2.39 8.08
N VAL A 109 -9.33 -2.22 9.34
CA VAL A 109 -8.45 -3.14 10.07
C VAL A 109 -9.30 -4.06 10.94
N ILE A 110 -9.61 -5.24 10.43
CA ILE A 110 -10.58 -6.17 11.05
C ILE A 110 -10.08 -7.61 11.16
N ASN A 111 -8.80 -7.88 10.86
CA ASN A 111 -8.17 -9.15 11.22
C ASN A 111 -7.91 -9.24 12.73
N HIS A 112 -7.57 -8.12 13.34
CA HIS A 112 -7.24 -7.96 14.76
C HIS A 112 -7.79 -6.63 15.26
N CYS A 113 -7.75 -6.42 16.57
CA CYS A 113 -8.00 -5.12 17.18
C CYS A 113 -6.96 -4.88 18.28
N SER A 114 -6.99 -3.72 18.93
CA SER A 114 -6.13 -3.45 20.08
C SER A 114 -6.49 -4.33 21.28
N SER A 115 -5.49 -4.65 22.11
CA SER A 115 -5.72 -5.22 23.44
C SER A 115 -6.51 -4.26 24.36
N GLU A 116 -6.58 -2.97 24.00
CA GLU A 116 -7.38 -1.95 24.68
C GLU A 116 -8.83 -1.88 24.18
N HIS A 117 -9.18 -2.62 23.12
CA HIS A 117 -10.55 -2.71 22.64
C HIS A 117 -11.46 -3.38 23.66
N GLU A 118 -12.67 -2.85 23.85
CA GLU A 118 -13.60 -3.36 24.85
C GLU A 118 -13.93 -4.84 24.63
N TRP A 119 -14.02 -5.29 23.40
CA TRP A 119 -14.26 -6.71 23.09
C TRP A 119 -13.17 -7.62 23.62
N PHE A 120 -11.90 -7.21 23.53
CA PHE A 120 -10.80 -8.00 24.08
C PHE A 120 -10.73 -7.93 25.60
N LYS A 121 -10.97 -6.76 26.21
CA LYS A 121 -11.06 -6.60 27.66
C LYS A 121 -12.13 -7.51 28.28
N GLU A 122 -13.30 -7.55 27.64
CA GLU A 122 -14.36 -8.47 28.03
C GLU A 122 -13.95 -9.94 27.84
N SER A 123 -13.44 -10.32 26.65
CA SER A 123 -12.96 -11.67 26.35
C SER A 123 -11.93 -12.17 27.35
N ARG A 124 -10.98 -11.29 27.71
CA ARG A 124 -9.92 -11.56 28.69
C ARG A 124 -10.41 -11.60 30.13
N SER A 125 -11.60 -11.07 30.43
CA SER A 125 -12.10 -10.93 31.81
C SER A 125 -12.33 -12.28 32.49
N SER A 126 -12.79 -13.29 31.73
CA SER A 126 -13.09 -14.65 32.23
C SER A 126 -13.11 -15.64 31.06
N LYS A 127 -12.75 -16.91 31.34
CA LYS A 127 -12.90 -18.04 30.37
C LYS A 127 -14.36 -18.33 30.00
N THR A 128 -15.32 -17.84 30.76
CA THR A 128 -16.75 -18.01 30.52
C THR A 128 -17.44 -16.74 30.07
N ASN A 129 -16.68 -15.68 29.73
CA ASN A 129 -17.28 -14.46 29.17
C ASN A 129 -17.92 -14.75 27.82
N PRO A 130 -19.09 -14.20 27.48
CA PRO A 130 -19.74 -14.41 26.18
C PRO A 130 -18.88 -14.06 24.96
N LYS A 131 -17.93 -13.12 25.10
CA LYS A 131 -16.99 -12.75 24.04
C LYS A 131 -15.69 -13.57 24.08
N ARG A 132 -15.58 -14.62 24.92
CA ARG A 132 -14.33 -15.41 24.99
C ARG A 132 -13.92 -15.91 23.63
N ASP A 133 -14.85 -16.48 22.87
CA ASP A 133 -14.60 -17.07 21.56
C ASP A 133 -14.58 -16.03 20.41
N TRP A 134 -14.62 -14.73 20.72
CA TRP A 134 -14.38 -13.68 19.71
C TRP A 134 -12.91 -13.55 19.36
N PHE A 135 -12.03 -14.21 20.14
CA PHE A 135 -10.60 -14.29 19.95
C PHE A 135 -10.13 -15.74 20.05
N PHE A 136 -8.94 -16.01 19.51
CA PHE A 136 -8.37 -17.37 19.56
C PHE A 136 -7.62 -17.55 20.88
N TRP A 137 -8.18 -18.33 21.81
CA TRP A 137 -7.57 -18.69 23.07
C TRP A 137 -7.19 -20.17 23.10
N ARG A 138 -6.02 -20.50 23.66
CA ARG A 138 -5.55 -21.88 23.81
C ARG A 138 -4.78 -22.04 25.13
N PRO A 139 -4.91 -23.20 25.80
CA PRO A 139 -4.07 -23.51 26.96
C PRO A 139 -2.62 -23.69 26.50
N PRO A 140 -1.65 -23.57 27.41
CA PRO A 140 -0.27 -23.96 27.16
C PRO A 140 -0.18 -25.40 26.64
N LYS A 141 0.71 -25.66 25.65
CA LYS A 141 1.04 -27.01 25.19
C LYS A 141 1.77 -27.83 26.27
N GLY A 142 2.38 -27.15 27.22
CA GLY A 142 3.11 -27.66 28.36
C GLY A 142 3.88 -26.55 29.07
N TYR A 143 4.85 -26.94 29.87
CA TYR A 143 5.75 -26.01 30.55
C TYR A 143 7.19 -26.45 30.32
N ASP A 144 8.11 -25.51 30.18
CA ASP A 144 9.54 -25.79 30.03
C ASP A 144 10.19 -26.15 31.38
N ALA A 145 11.51 -26.39 31.36
CA ALA A 145 12.27 -26.78 32.55
C ALA A 145 12.29 -25.69 33.64
N GLU A 146 12.10 -24.43 33.25
CA GLU A 146 12.00 -23.26 34.11
C GLU A 146 10.56 -22.98 34.59
N GLY A 147 9.59 -23.79 34.17
CA GLY A 147 8.17 -23.65 34.52
C GLY A 147 7.46 -22.56 33.68
N LYS A 148 8.02 -22.09 32.58
CA LYS A 148 7.37 -21.12 31.69
C LYS A 148 6.38 -21.83 30.77
N PRO A 149 5.21 -21.24 30.52
CA PRO A 149 4.22 -21.84 29.63
C PRO A 149 4.72 -21.89 28.17
N ILE A 150 4.53 -23.04 27.52
CA ILE A 150 4.90 -23.26 26.12
C ILE A 150 3.72 -22.89 25.23
N PRO A 151 3.90 -22.04 24.21
CA PRO A 151 2.83 -21.68 23.27
C PRO A 151 2.18 -22.89 22.59
N PRO A 152 0.92 -22.75 22.14
CA PRO A 152 0.14 -23.84 21.54
C PRO A 152 0.75 -24.46 20.29
N ASN A 153 1.44 -23.65 19.48
CA ASN A 153 2.17 -24.08 18.29
C ASN A 153 3.43 -23.23 18.07
N ASN A 154 4.16 -23.49 16.99
CA ASN A 154 5.42 -22.86 16.65
C ASN A 154 5.29 -21.67 15.68
N TRP A 155 4.13 -21.06 15.56
CA TRP A 155 3.92 -19.96 14.60
C TRP A 155 4.70 -18.70 14.97
N ARG A 156 5.30 -18.11 13.92
CA ARG A 156 5.99 -16.81 13.99
C ARG A 156 5.02 -15.68 13.71
N SER A 157 5.09 -14.61 14.50
CA SER A 157 4.44 -13.34 14.19
C SER A 157 5.14 -12.64 13.02
N TYR A 158 4.41 -11.85 12.24
CA TYR A 158 4.98 -11.03 11.17
C TYR A 158 6.00 -10.02 11.68
N PHE A 159 5.85 -9.55 12.91
CA PHE A 159 6.81 -8.65 13.57
C PHE A 159 7.83 -9.39 14.45
N GLY A 160 7.99 -10.69 14.23
CA GLY A 160 8.97 -11.52 14.93
C GLY A 160 8.47 -12.15 16.23
N GLY A 161 9.21 -13.14 16.70
CA GLY A 161 8.84 -13.89 17.90
C GLY A 161 7.63 -14.82 17.72
N SER A 162 7.05 -15.28 18.86
CA SER A 162 5.86 -16.14 18.86
C SER A 162 4.61 -15.40 18.38
N ALA A 163 3.74 -16.05 17.62
CA ALA A 163 2.40 -15.58 17.29
C ALA A 163 1.40 -15.73 18.46
N TRP A 164 1.87 -16.09 19.65
CA TRP A 164 1.05 -16.29 20.83
C TRP A 164 1.57 -15.48 22.00
N THR A 165 0.66 -14.82 22.72
CA THR A 165 0.97 -14.11 23.95
C THR A 165 0.24 -14.76 25.13
N PHE A 166 0.99 -15.04 26.21
CA PHE A 166 0.42 -15.63 27.42
C PHE A 166 -0.31 -14.57 28.26
N ASP A 167 -1.51 -14.90 28.67
CA ASP A 167 -2.31 -14.07 29.56
C ASP A 167 -2.28 -14.62 30.98
N GLU A 168 -1.60 -13.91 31.87
CA GLU A 168 -1.47 -14.29 33.29
C GLU A 168 -2.84 -14.36 34.02
N LYS A 169 -3.82 -13.58 33.57
CA LYS A 169 -5.14 -13.54 34.22
C LYS A 169 -5.94 -14.82 33.98
N THR A 170 -5.91 -15.33 32.77
CA THR A 170 -6.68 -16.52 32.40
C THR A 170 -5.83 -17.77 32.27
N GLN A 171 -4.50 -17.66 32.38
CA GLN A 171 -3.55 -18.76 32.24
C GLN A 171 -3.71 -19.50 30.91
N GLU A 172 -3.94 -18.73 29.83
CA GLU A 172 -4.05 -19.21 28.45
C GLU A 172 -3.31 -18.25 27.51
N PHE A 173 -3.02 -18.71 26.30
CA PHE A 173 -2.46 -17.89 25.23
C PHE A 173 -3.56 -17.36 24.32
N TYR A 174 -3.41 -16.12 23.85
CA TYR A 174 -4.17 -15.61 22.73
C TYR A 174 -3.31 -15.47 21.48
N LEU A 175 -3.92 -15.69 20.31
CA LEU A 175 -3.27 -15.53 19.01
C LEU A 175 -3.10 -14.06 18.67
N ARG A 176 -1.92 -13.72 18.17
CA ARG A 176 -1.61 -12.41 17.59
C ARG A 176 -0.63 -12.58 16.44
N LEU A 177 -1.01 -12.24 15.24
CA LEU A 177 -0.11 -12.36 14.08
C LEU A 177 0.85 -11.16 13.94
N PHE A 178 0.57 -10.05 14.62
CA PHE A 178 1.34 -8.81 14.61
C PHE A 178 1.89 -8.47 16.00
N CYS A 179 1.69 -7.24 16.52
CA CYS A 179 2.13 -6.88 17.87
C CYS A 179 1.44 -7.71 18.95
N SER A 180 2.09 -7.83 20.11
CA SER A 180 1.48 -8.49 21.28
C SER A 180 0.19 -7.82 21.75
N THR A 181 0.01 -6.57 21.38
CA THR A 181 -1.16 -5.74 21.68
C THR A 181 -2.24 -5.79 20.60
N GLN A 182 -2.07 -6.65 19.56
CA GLN A 182 -3.02 -6.82 18.45
C GLN A 182 -3.60 -8.25 18.42
N PRO A 183 -4.49 -8.62 19.36
CA PRO A 183 -5.12 -9.94 19.36
C PRO A 183 -5.98 -10.15 18.11
N ASP A 184 -5.84 -11.33 17.47
CA ASP A 184 -6.57 -11.72 16.27
C ASP A 184 -8.04 -12.00 16.58
N LEU A 185 -8.95 -11.38 15.81
CA LEU A 185 -10.40 -11.62 15.88
C LEU A 185 -10.75 -12.99 15.30
N ASN A 186 -11.65 -13.71 15.96
CA ASN A 186 -12.11 -15.01 15.51
C ASN A 186 -13.27 -14.89 14.53
N TRP A 187 -12.97 -14.82 13.25
CA TRP A 187 -13.95 -14.74 12.18
C TRP A 187 -14.83 -15.99 12.03
N GLU A 188 -14.49 -17.11 12.66
CA GLU A 188 -15.38 -18.27 12.72
C GLU A 188 -16.61 -18.00 13.62
N ASN A 189 -16.53 -17.06 14.56
CA ASN A 189 -17.61 -16.67 15.43
C ASN A 189 -18.56 -15.68 14.72
N GLU A 190 -19.82 -16.08 14.52
CA GLU A 190 -20.81 -15.28 13.78
C GLU A 190 -21.15 -13.96 14.49
N ASP A 191 -21.23 -13.96 15.84
CA ASP A 191 -21.56 -12.75 16.60
C ASP A 191 -20.39 -11.75 16.55
N CYS A 192 -19.16 -12.24 16.53
CA CYS A 192 -17.98 -11.41 16.30
C CYS A 192 -18.04 -10.75 14.91
N ARG A 193 -18.31 -11.51 13.84
CA ARG A 193 -18.46 -10.95 12.49
C ARG A 193 -19.56 -9.91 12.39
N LYS A 194 -20.73 -10.18 12.98
CA LYS A 194 -21.84 -9.19 13.02
C LYS A 194 -21.43 -7.90 13.70
N ALA A 195 -20.72 -7.98 14.83
CA ALA A 195 -20.23 -6.81 15.54
C ALA A 195 -19.20 -6.03 14.70
N ILE A 196 -18.29 -6.71 14.01
CA ILE A 196 -17.35 -6.10 13.06
C ILE A 196 -18.11 -5.35 11.96
N TYR A 197 -19.10 -5.99 11.34
CA TYR A 197 -19.84 -5.36 10.24
C TYR A 197 -20.65 -4.14 10.70
N GLU A 198 -21.28 -4.16 11.86
CA GLU A 198 -22.05 -3.02 12.34
C GLU A 198 -21.13 -1.86 12.78
N SER A 199 -20.09 -2.16 13.54
CA SER A 199 -19.23 -1.14 14.15
C SER A 199 -18.16 -0.60 13.17
N ALA A 200 -17.38 -1.48 12.52
CA ALA A 200 -16.28 -1.06 11.69
C ALA A 200 -16.71 -0.69 10.24
N VAL A 201 -17.76 -1.29 9.72
CA VAL A 201 -18.21 -1.08 8.33
C VAL A 201 -19.46 -0.21 8.30
N GLY A 202 -20.55 -0.64 8.96
CA GLY A 202 -21.86 0.00 8.89
C GLY A 202 -21.85 1.44 9.41
N TYR A 203 -21.18 1.68 10.54
CA TYR A 203 -21.06 3.01 11.13
C TYR A 203 -20.50 4.03 10.12
N TRP A 204 -19.41 3.71 9.44
CA TRP A 204 -18.77 4.63 8.49
C TRP A 204 -19.53 4.77 7.17
N LEU A 205 -20.19 3.71 6.71
CA LEU A 205 -21.11 3.79 5.55
C LEU A 205 -22.26 4.77 5.80
N ASP A 206 -22.84 4.74 7.01
CA ASP A 206 -23.91 5.65 7.41
C ASP A 206 -23.44 7.11 7.49
N HIS A 207 -22.13 7.34 7.68
CA HIS A 207 -21.52 8.67 7.71
C HIS A 207 -20.87 9.10 6.40
N GLY A 208 -21.13 8.38 5.30
CA GLY A 208 -20.80 8.87 3.96
C GLY A 208 -19.51 8.33 3.34
N VAL A 209 -18.84 7.35 3.93
CA VAL A 209 -17.66 6.72 3.33
C VAL A 209 -18.02 6.05 2.00
N ASP A 210 -17.21 6.22 0.97
CA ASP A 210 -17.40 5.69 -0.39
C ASP A 210 -16.60 4.41 -0.67
N GLY A 211 -15.73 3.99 0.25
CA GLY A 211 -14.94 2.78 0.08
C GLY A 211 -14.06 2.43 1.26
N PHE A 212 -13.51 1.22 1.21
CA PHE A 212 -12.62 0.69 2.23
C PHE A 212 -11.34 0.10 1.62
N ARG A 213 -10.21 0.44 2.18
CA ARG A 213 -8.99 -0.36 2.03
C ARG A 213 -8.98 -1.42 3.13
N ILE A 214 -8.97 -2.67 2.74
CA ILE A 214 -9.10 -3.82 3.63
C ILE A 214 -7.71 -4.31 3.99
N ASP A 215 -7.33 -4.05 5.24
CA ASP A 215 -6.06 -4.44 5.81
C ASP A 215 -5.94 -5.96 5.92
N VAL A 216 -4.80 -6.51 5.51
CA VAL A 216 -4.46 -7.94 5.54
C VAL A 216 -5.62 -8.87 5.23
N GLY A 217 -6.38 -8.56 4.19
CA GLY A 217 -7.66 -9.20 3.85
C GLY A 217 -7.57 -10.70 3.57
N SER A 218 -6.39 -11.26 3.41
CA SER A 218 -6.15 -12.70 3.24
C SER A 218 -6.11 -13.48 4.56
N LEU A 219 -6.08 -12.80 5.74
CA LEU A 219 -5.78 -13.43 7.02
C LEU A 219 -6.99 -13.76 7.89
N TYR A 220 -8.22 -13.43 7.50
CA TYR A 220 -9.39 -13.59 8.36
C TYR A 220 -9.75 -15.03 8.66
N SER A 221 -9.50 -15.97 7.74
CA SER A 221 -9.78 -17.40 7.90
C SER A 221 -8.51 -18.18 8.20
N LYS A 222 -8.47 -18.83 9.38
CA LYS A 222 -7.35 -19.68 9.79
C LYS A 222 -7.73 -21.16 9.62
N VAL A 223 -6.75 -22.03 9.39
CA VAL A 223 -6.98 -23.47 9.34
C VAL A 223 -7.40 -23.98 10.72
N ALA A 224 -8.48 -24.78 10.75
CA ALA A 224 -9.01 -25.34 11.98
C ALA A 224 -7.96 -26.14 12.76
N GLY A 225 -8.02 -26.07 14.10
CA GLY A 225 -7.07 -26.77 14.98
C GLY A 225 -5.75 -26.03 15.19
N LEU A 226 -5.39 -25.07 14.34
CA LEU A 226 -4.16 -24.28 14.46
C LEU A 226 -2.91 -25.17 14.64
N PRO A 227 -2.59 -26.07 13.68
CA PRO A 227 -1.50 -27.04 13.84
C PRO A 227 -0.13 -26.39 13.85
N ASP A 228 0.90 -27.14 14.30
CA ASP A 228 2.28 -26.70 14.16
C ASP A 228 2.64 -26.50 12.68
N ALA A 229 3.38 -25.44 12.38
CA ALA A 229 3.92 -25.19 11.05
C ALA A 229 5.13 -26.10 10.77
N PRO A 230 5.34 -26.52 9.50
CA PRO A 230 6.55 -27.25 9.12
C PRO A 230 7.81 -26.47 9.49
N VAL A 231 8.83 -27.15 9.97
CA VAL A 231 10.13 -26.53 10.24
C VAL A 231 10.85 -26.35 8.91
N ILE A 232 10.95 -25.10 8.46
CA ILE A 232 11.66 -24.70 7.25
C ILE A 232 12.96 -23.93 7.56
N ASP A 233 13.08 -23.41 8.78
CA ASP A 233 14.28 -22.77 9.31
C ASP A 233 14.66 -23.45 10.64
N GLU A 234 15.66 -24.33 10.59
CA GLU A 234 16.11 -25.09 11.77
C GLU A 234 16.78 -24.20 12.84
N ASN A 235 17.24 -23.01 12.46
CA ASN A 235 17.84 -22.05 13.38
C ASN A 235 16.81 -21.17 14.09
N SER A 236 15.55 -21.21 13.66
CA SER A 236 14.47 -20.43 14.27
C SER A 236 13.52 -21.31 15.08
N LYS A 237 13.24 -20.90 16.30
CA LYS A 237 12.20 -21.52 17.13
C LYS A 237 10.80 -21.34 16.54
N TRP A 238 10.57 -20.27 15.80
CA TRP A 238 9.27 -19.88 15.25
C TRP A 238 9.27 -19.99 13.73
N GLN A 239 8.22 -20.60 13.19
CA GLN A 239 8.10 -20.90 11.77
C GLN A 239 7.02 -20.06 11.11
N PRO A 240 7.12 -19.72 9.80
CA PRO A 240 6.10 -18.99 9.07
C PRO A 240 4.73 -19.64 9.20
N SER A 241 3.73 -18.83 9.53
CA SER A 241 2.34 -19.29 9.73
C SER A 241 1.50 -19.24 8.46
N ASP A 242 2.02 -18.64 7.36
CA ASP A 242 1.28 -18.37 6.12
C ASP A 242 0.45 -19.54 5.60
N PRO A 243 0.95 -20.80 5.57
CA PRO A 243 0.16 -21.94 5.08
C PRO A 243 -1.13 -22.22 5.87
N PHE A 244 -1.24 -21.65 7.09
CA PHE A 244 -2.36 -21.87 7.99
C PHE A 244 -3.18 -20.61 8.31
N THR A 245 -2.65 -19.46 7.95
CA THR A 245 -3.25 -18.15 8.28
C THR A 245 -3.66 -17.36 7.06
N MET A 246 -3.03 -17.57 5.89
CA MET A 246 -3.38 -16.90 4.65
C MET A 246 -4.32 -17.73 3.78
N ASN A 247 -5.28 -17.05 3.15
CA ASN A 247 -6.22 -17.65 2.20
C ASN A 247 -6.89 -18.92 2.76
N GLY A 248 -7.25 -18.89 4.03
CA GLY A 248 -7.85 -20.02 4.74
C GLY A 248 -9.19 -20.46 4.14
N PRO A 249 -9.72 -21.60 4.60
CA PRO A 249 -10.83 -22.31 3.91
C PRO A 249 -12.09 -21.50 3.69
N ARG A 250 -12.39 -20.51 4.56
CA ARG A 250 -13.63 -19.73 4.53
C ARG A 250 -13.42 -18.27 4.13
N ILE A 251 -12.20 -17.89 3.67
CA ILE A 251 -11.88 -16.50 3.40
C ILE A 251 -12.82 -15.86 2.37
N HIS A 252 -13.12 -16.56 1.30
CA HIS A 252 -14.02 -16.08 0.25
C HIS A 252 -15.46 -15.95 0.73
N GLU A 253 -15.93 -16.87 1.60
CA GLU A 253 -17.23 -16.76 2.26
C GLU A 253 -17.34 -15.47 3.08
N PHE A 254 -16.32 -15.15 3.86
CA PHE A 254 -16.29 -13.94 4.69
C PHE A 254 -16.29 -12.66 3.85
N HIS A 255 -15.54 -12.61 2.78
CA HIS A 255 -15.57 -11.46 1.86
C HIS A 255 -16.92 -11.30 1.16
N GLN A 256 -17.55 -12.40 0.73
CA GLN A 256 -18.89 -12.37 0.15
C GLN A 256 -19.95 -11.92 1.15
N GLU A 257 -19.86 -12.38 2.41
CA GLU A 257 -20.74 -11.96 3.50
C GLU A 257 -20.61 -10.45 3.77
N MET A 258 -19.39 -9.94 3.85
CA MET A 258 -19.09 -8.51 4.02
C MET A 258 -19.60 -7.67 2.85
N ASN A 259 -19.35 -8.08 1.61
CA ASN A 259 -19.84 -7.41 0.41
C ASN A 259 -21.37 -7.36 0.39
N LYS A 260 -22.04 -8.47 0.77
CA LYS A 260 -23.50 -8.52 0.89
C LYS A 260 -24.00 -7.54 1.97
N PHE A 261 -23.31 -7.44 3.11
CA PHE A 261 -23.65 -6.49 4.16
C PHE A 261 -23.55 -5.05 3.62
N ILE A 262 -22.44 -4.69 2.97
CA ILE A 262 -22.23 -3.36 2.36
C ILE A 262 -23.36 -3.01 1.38
N ARG A 263 -23.64 -3.88 0.42
CA ARG A 263 -24.72 -3.66 -0.58
C ARG A 263 -26.10 -3.53 0.04
N ASN A 264 -26.35 -4.24 1.13
CA ASN A 264 -27.64 -4.17 1.84
C ASN A 264 -27.75 -2.91 2.72
N ARG A 265 -26.63 -2.36 3.21
CA ARG A 265 -26.60 -1.15 4.05
C ARG A 265 -26.82 0.12 3.22
N VAL A 266 -26.15 0.24 2.09
CA VAL A 266 -26.20 1.42 1.23
C VAL A 266 -27.49 1.45 0.41
N LYS A 267 -28.38 2.42 0.67
CA LYS A 267 -29.70 2.57 0.03
C LYS A 267 -29.81 3.81 -0.88
N ASP A 268 -28.82 4.69 -0.83
CA ASP A 268 -28.80 5.95 -1.57
C ASP A 268 -28.23 5.83 -2.99
N GLY A 269 -27.89 4.62 -3.42
CA GLY A 269 -27.36 4.32 -4.75
C GLY A 269 -25.87 4.59 -4.92
N ARG A 270 -25.14 4.95 -3.84
CA ARG A 270 -23.67 5.05 -3.91
C ARG A 270 -23.05 3.69 -4.25
N GLU A 271 -22.06 3.71 -5.10
CA GLU A 271 -21.22 2.54 -5.35
C GLU A 271 -20.03 2.55 -4.39
N ILE A 272 -19.97 1.57 -3.51
CA ILE A 272 -18.89 1.41 -2.54
C ILE A 272 -17.80 0.53 -3.14
N MET A 273 -16.57 1.04 -3.14
CA MET A 273 -15.41 0.27 -3.57
C MET A 273 -14.71 -0.42 -2.39
N THR A 274 -14.03 -1.51 -2.65
CA THR A 274 -13.17 -2.19 -1.68
C THR A 274 -11.87 -2.60 -2.34
N VAL A 275 -10.74 -2.22 -1.74
CA VAL A 275 -9.43 -2.66 -2.18
C VAL A 275 -8.77 -3.49 -1.08
N GLY A 276 -8.40 -4.73 -1.37
CA GLY A 276 -7.80 -5.64 -0.39
C GLY A 276 -6.28 -5.61 -0.43
N GLU A 277 -5.65 -5.63 0.72
CA GLU A 277 -4.24 -5.93 0.85
C GLU A 277 -4.04 -7.45 0.84
N MET A 278 -3.38 -7.94 -0.22
CA MET A 278 -3.22 -9.38 -0.46
C MET A 278 -1.76 -9.73 -0.77
N GLN A 279 -1.05 -10.21 0.23
CA GLN A 279 0.32 -10.70 0.06
C GLN A 279 0.31 -12.11 -0.56
N HIS A 280 1.33 -12.42 -1.36
CA HIS A 280 1.64 -13.77 -1.87
C HIS A 280 0.48 -14.52 -2.57
N ALA A 281 -0.53 -13.80 -3.11
CA ALA A 281 -1.64 -14.42 -3.82
C ALA A 281 -1.23 -14.85 -5.25
N THR A 282 -1.60 -16.08 -5.63
CA THR A 282 -1.47 -16.54 -7.03
C THR A 282 -2.46 -15.82 -7.94
N ASP A 283 -2.24 -15.84 -9.25
CA ASP A 283 -3.17 -15.25 -10.20
C ASP A 283 -4.58 -15.84 -10.08
N GLU A 284 -4.70 -17.14 -9.81
CA GLU A 284 -5.99 -17.79 -9.56
C GLU A 284 -6.65 -17.24 -8.29
N THR A 285 -5.91 -17.13 -7.20
CA THR A 285 -6.41 -16.58 -5.94
C THR A 285 -6.81 -15.10 -6.10
N LYS A 286 -6.00 -14.28 -6.81
CA LYS A 286 -6.33 -12.89 -7.11
C LYS A 286 -7.66 -12.78 -7.88
N ARG A 287 -7.91 -13.67 -8.87
CA ARG A 287 -9.18 -13.73 -9.60
C ARG A 287 -10.36 -14.10 -8.71
N LEU A 288 -10.17 -14.99 -7.74
CA LEU A 288 -11.23 -15.32 -6.81
C LEU A 288 -11.66 -14.11 -5.99
N TYR A 289 -10.74 -13.27 -5.53
CA TYR A 289 -11.06 -12.06 -4.78
C TYR A 289 -11.69 -10.94 -5.63
N THR A 290 -11.22 -10.74 -6.86
CA THR A 290 -11.51 -9.51 -7.63
C THR A 290 -12.45 -9.71 -8.81
N SER A 291 -12.87 -10.94 -9.12
CA SER A 291 -13.89 -11.17 -10.15
C SER A 291 -15.21 -10.51 -9.73
N ALA A 292 -15.73 -9.61 -10.56
CA ALA A 292 -16.96 -8.87 -10.30
C ALA A 292 -18.17 -9.79 -10.07
N SER A 293 -18.21 -10.91 -10.77
CA SER A 293 -19.28 -11.93 -10.65
C SER A 293 -19.27 -12.66 -9.31
N ARG A 294 -18.16 -12.64 -8.57
CA ARG A 294 -18.06 -13.28 -7.26
C ARG A 294 -18.52 -12.42 -6.09
N HIS A 295 -18.59 -11.10 -6.28
CA HIS A 295 -19.02 -10.16 -5.25
C HIS A 295 -18.19 -10.25 -3.96
N GLU A 296 -16.88 -10.17 -4.07
CA GLU A 296 -15.95 -10.10 -2.94
C GLU A 296 -15.33 -8.69 -2.85
N LEU A 297 -14.20 -8.46 -3.50
CA LEU A 297 -13.49 -7.18 -3.52
C LEU A 297 -13.61 -6.51 -4.89
N SER A 298 -13.50 -5.19 -4.94
CA SER A 298 -13.45 -4.46 -6.20
C SER A 298 -12.10 -4.61 -6.89
N GLU A 299 -11.02 -4.60 -6.11
CA GLU A 299 -9.62 -4.69 -6.56
C GLU A 299 -8.70 -5.10 -5.40
N LEU A 300 -7.41 -5.30 -5.68
CA LEU A 300 -6.42 -5.65 -4.66
C LEU A 300 -5.07 -4.98 -4.91
N PHE A 301 -4.31 -4.75 -3.83
CA PHE A 301 -2.89 -4.44 -3.89
C PHE A 301 -2.07 -5.72 -4.05
N ASN A 302 -1.18 -5.72 -5.05
CA ASN A 302 -0.17 -6.74 -5.25
C ASN A 302 1.20 -6.14 -4.91
N PHE A 303 2.06 -6.91 -4.23
CA PHE A 303 3.35 -6.45 -3.73
C PHE A 303 4.55 -6.88 -4.57
N SER A 304 4.39 -7.80 -5.53
CA SER A 304 5.51 -8.39 -6.29
C SER A 304 6.47 -7.34 -6.85
N HIS A 305 5.96 -6.19 -7.31
CA HIS A 305 6.76 -5.14 -7.93
C HIS A 305 7.45 -4.22 -6.91
N THR A 306 6.94 -4.11 -5.70
CA THR A 306 7.56 -3.33 -4.61
C THR A 306 8.54 -4.18 -3.80
N ASP A 307 8.32 -5.50 -3.73
CA ASP A 307 9.15 -6.43 -2.98
C ASP A 307 10.34 -6.99 -3.79
N VAL A 308 10.46 -6.64 -5.08
CA VAL A 308 11.58 -7.09 -5.90
C VAL A 308 12.92 -6.72 -5.26
N GLY A 309 13.83 -7.68 -5.14
CA GLY A 309 15.14 -7.47 -4.50
C GLY A 309 15.12 -7.47 -2.97
N THR A 310 14.03 -7.95 -2.32
CA THR A 310 13.98 -8.17 -0.87
C THR A 310 13.87 -9.66 -0.56
N SER A 311 14.38 -10.07 0.61
CA SER A 311 14.29 -11.45 1.08
C SER A 311 12.94 -11.71 1.78
N PRO A 312 12.33 -12.89 1.57
CA PRO A 312 11.13 -13.28 2.29
C PRO A 312 11.31 -13.46 3.82
N LYS A 313 12.55 -13.68 4.29
CA LYS A 313 12.84 -13.85 5.71
C LYS A 313 12.89 -12.52 6.45
N PHE A 314 13.71 -11.61 5.94
CA PHE A 314 13.86 -10.24 6.42
C PHE A 314 13.95 -9.31 5.22
N ARG A 315 13.06 -8.35 5.10
CA ARG A 315 13.09 -7.37 3.99
C ARG A 315 14.44 -6.66 3.89
N GLN A 316 15.14 -6.47 5.02
CA GLN A 316 16.45 -5.84 5.12
C GLN A 316 17.59 -6.69 4.56
N ASN A 317 17.37 -7.97 4.27
CA ASN A 317 18.31 -8.78 3.51
C ASN A 317 18.07 -8.58 2.02
N LEU A 318 18.80 -7.64 1.41
CA LEU A 318 18.63 -7.31 0.00
C LEU A 318 19.17 -8.40 -0.91
N ILE A 319 18.43 -8.70 -1.96
CA ILE A 319 18.79 -9.61 -3.03
C ILE A 319 19.04 -8.79 -4.30
N PRO A 320 20.21 -8.89 -4.96
CA PRO A 320 20.45 -8.20 -6.22
C PRO A 320 19.39 -8.58 -7.26
N TYR A 321 18.89 -7.58 -7.98
CA TYR A 321 17.94 -7.76 -9.07
C TYR A 321 18.29 -6.88 -10.27
N GLU A 322 17.82 -7.26 -11.44
CA GLU A 322 17.97 -6.49 -12.68
C GLU A 322 16.63 -5.84 -13.08
N LEU A 323 16.69 -4.86 -13.99
CA LEU A 323 15.48 -4.20 -14.53
C LEU A 323 14.48 -5.21 -15.11
N LYS A 324 14.95 -6.33 -15.66
CA LYS A 324 14.11 -7.43 -16.14
C LYS A 324 13.23 -8.02 -15.04
N ASP A 325 13.77 -8.23 -13.85
CA ASP A 325 13.03 -8.83 -12.74
C ASP A 325 11.88 -7.89 -12.31
N TRP A 326 12.15 -6.59 -12.28
CA TRP A 326 11.13 -5.59 -11.98
C TRP A 326 10.05 -5.50 -13.08
N LYS A 327 10.42 -5.58 -14.37
CA LYS A 327 9.47 -5.67 -15.49
C LYS A 327 8.52 -6.87 -15.31
N VAL A 328 9.08 -8.04 -15.00
CA VAL A 328 8.30 -9.27 -14.79
C VAL A 328 7.35 -9.12 -13.59
N ALA A 329 7.84 -8.56 -12.48
CA ALA A 329 7.03 -8.32 -11.29
C ALA A 329 5.88 -7.34 -11.56
N LEU A 330 6.13 -6.26 -12.34
CA LEU A 330 5.07 -5.34 -12.77
C LEU A 330 4.03 -6.01 -13.69
N ALA A 331 4.44 -6.97 -14.53
CA ALA A 331 3.49 -7.70 -15.39
C ALA A 331 2.47 -8.53 -14.58
N GLU A 332 2.79 -8.90 -13.36
CA GLU A 332 1.85 -9.62 -12.47
C GLU A 332 0.63 -8.79 -12.10
N LEU A 333 0.73 -7.44 -12.18
CA LEU A 333 -0.42 -6.56 -11.97
C LEU A 333 -1.49 -6.71 -13.05
N PHE A 334 -1.11 -7.15 -14.25
CA PHE A 334 -1.99 -7.20 -15.42
C PHE A 334 -2.39 -8.62 -15.81
N ARG A 335 -1.52 -9.60 -15.55
CA ARG A 335 -1.68 -10.97 -16.01
C ARG A 335 -2.98 -11.62 -15.55
N TYR A 336 -3.39 -11.40 -14.30
CA TYR A 336 -4.60 -12.00 -13.76
C TYR A 336 -5.89 -11.31 -14.22
N VAL A 337 -5.80 -10.04 -14.65
CA VAL A 337 -6.95 -9.25 -15.13
C VAL A 337 -7.31 -9.58 -16.56
N ASN A 338 -6.31 -9.88 -17.39
CA ASN A 338 -6.51 -10.07 -18.82
C ASN A 338 -7.52 -11.18 -19.14
N GLY A 339 -8.55 -10.86 -19.92
CA GLY A 339 -9.62 -11.79 -20.32
C GLY A 339 -10.60 -12.16 -19.19
N THR A 340 -10.66 -11.38 -18.13
CA THR A 340 -11.52 -11.61 -16.96
C THR A 340 -12.34 -10.37 -16.62
N ASP A 341 -13.29 -10.49 -15.69
CA ASP A 341 -14.02 -9.37 -15.08
C ASP A 341 -13.32 -8.78 -13.84
N CYS A 342 -12.05 -9.17 -13.61
CA CYS A 342 -11.22 -8.68 -12.51
C CYS A 342 -10.68 -7.27 -12.77
N TRP A 343 -10.15 -6.64 -11.71
CA TRP A 343 -9.52 -5.34 -11.80
C TRP A 343 -8.25 -5.27 -10.96
N SER A 344 -7.28 -4.39 -11.33
CA SER A 344 -6.00 -4.22 -10.66
C SER A 344 -5.75 -2.79 -10.21
N THR A 345 -4.86 -2.65 -9.24
CA THR A 345 -4.28 -1.37 -8.79
C THR A 345 -2.89 -1.17 -9.39
N ILE A 346 -2.45 0.08 -9.47
CA ILE A 346 -1.06 0.46 -9.76
C ILE A 346 -0.59 1.50 -8.75
N TYR A 347 0.61 1.30 -8.21
CA TYR A 347 1.26 2.19 -7.25
C TYR A 347 2.76 1.89 -7.19
N LEU A 348 3.56 2.79 -6.64
CA LEU A 348 4.96 2.55 -6.30
C LEU A 348 5.28 2.91 -4.85
N GLU A 349 4.45 3.73 -4.23
CA GLU A 349 4.58 4.15 -2.83
C GLU A 349 3.28 3.95 -2.07
N ASN A 350 3.41 3.67 -0.79
CA ASN A 350 2.38 3.75 0.23
C ASN A 350 3.06 3.94 1.60
N HIS A 351 2.29 3.89 2.68
CA HIS A 351 2.80 4.03 4.06
C HIS A 351 3.69 2.84 4.52
N ASP A 352 3.76 1.75 3.75
CA ASP A 352 4.57 0.55 4.02
C ASP A 352 5.71 0.33 3.02
N GLN A 353 5.92 1.28 2.11
CA GLN A 353 6.98 1.23 1.10
C GLN A 353 7.90 2.46 1.22
N PRO A 354 9.21 2.30 0.94
CA PRO A 354 10.12 3.44 0.86
C PRO A 354 9.75 4.38 -0.28
N ARG A 355 10.37 5.55 -0.34
CA ARG A 355 10.19 6.50 -1.44
C ARG A 355 10.69 5.91 -2.77
N SER A 356 9.86 5.95 -3.79
CA SER A 356 10.08 5.26 -5.06
C SER A 356 11.30 5.78 -5.84
N ILE A 357 11.61 7.06 -5.75
CA ILE A 357 12.78 7.64 -6.40
C ILE A 357 14.07 7.03 -5.83
N THR A 358 14.16 6.85 -4.51
CA THR A 358 15.32 6.19 -3.88
C THR A 358 15.37 4.71 -4.24
N ARG A 359 14.21 4.05 -4.35
CA ARG A 359 14.11 2.61 -4.56
C ARG A 359 14.32 2.20 -6.02
N PHE A 360 13.73 2.92 -6.97
CA PHE A 360 13.63 2.56 -8.39
C PHE A 360 14.16 3.63 -9.34
N GLY A 361 14.47 4.82 -8.84
CA GLY A 361 14.98 5.95 -9.62
C GLY A 361 16.43 6.29 -9.31
N ASP A 362 16.75 7.58 -9.40
CA ASP A 362 18.03 8.15 -9.03
C ASP A 362 17.76 9.40 -8.17
N ASP A 363 17.94 9.27 -6.86
CA ASP A 363 17.68 10.30 -5.87
C ASP A 363 18.85 11.30 -5.70
N SER A 364 19.88 11.21 -6.54
CA SER A 364 20.93 12.21 -6.55
C SER A 364 20.37 13.61 -6.86
N PRO A 365 20.97 14.69 -6.31
CA PRO A 365 20.50 16.06 -6.57
C PRO A 365 20.41 16.40 -8.07
N LYS A 366 21.22 15.76 -8.89
CA LYS A 366 21.26 15.96 -10.34
C LYS A 366 20.05 15.33 -11.05
N ASN A 367 19.65 14.14 -10.62
CA ASN A 367 18.70 13.30 -11.38
C ASN A 367 17.34 13.13 -10.69
N ARG A 368 17.20 13.50 -9.40
CA ARG A 368 15.96 13.33 -8.61
C ARG A 368 14.70 13.77 -9.38
N VAL A 369 14.71 15.01 -9.87
CA VAL A 369 13.55 15.59 -10.54
C VAL A 369 13.20 14.82 -11.82
N ILE A 370 14.20 14.53 -12.66
CA ILE A 370 13.95 13.89 -13.93
C ILE A 370 13.58 12.40 -13.76
N SER A 371 14.20 11.70 -12.79
CA SER A 371 13.85 10.31 -12.51
C SER A 371 12.50 10.19 -11.81
N GLY A 372 12.12 11.13 -10.93
CA GLY A 372 10.78 11.20 -10.34
C GLY A 372 9.70 11.41 -11.40
N LYS A 373 9.95 12.28 -12.38
CA LYS A 373 9.07 12.45 -13.55
C LYS A 373 8.99 11.19 -14.40
N LEU A 374 10.11 10.45 -14.58
CA LEU A 374 10.10 9.18 -15.30
C LEU A 374 9.18 8.15 -14.63
N LEU A 375 9.24 8.04 -13.29
CA LEU A 375 8.36 7.12 -12.54
C LEU A 375 6.89 7.50 -12.70
N SER A 376 6.54 8.79 -12.76
CA SER A 376 5.17 9.20 -13.05
C SER A 376 4.75 8.87 -14.50
N VAL A 377 5.65 8.99 -15.50
CA VAL A 377 5.39 8.53 -16.88
C VAL A 377 5.10 7.03 -16.89
N LEU A 378 5.88 6.22 -16.16
CA LEU A 378 5.61 4.79 -16.01
C LEU A 378 4.20 4.56 -15.45
N LEU A 379 3.88 5.14 -14.30
CA LEU A 379 2.61 4.93 -13.62
C LEU A 379 1.39 5.31 -14.48
N VAL A 380 1.42 6.48 -15.13
CA VAL A 380 0.29 6.91 -15.96
C VAL A 380 0.17 6.14 -17.27
N SER A 381 1.21 5.42 -17.69
CA SER A 381 1.18 4.54 -18.86
C SER A 381 0.68 3.13 -18.55
N LEU A 382 0.62 2.72 -17.29
CA LEU A 382 0.10 1.43 -16.83
C LEU A 382 -1.42 1.45 -16.63
N SER A 383 -2.07 0.27 -16.68
CA SER A 383 -3.53 0.12 -16.57
C SER A 383 -3.96 -0.22 -15.14
N GLY A 384 -5.23 0.05 -14.81
CA GLY A 384 -5.79 -0.17 -13.45
C GLY A 384 -6.00 1.13 -12.67
N THR A 385 -6.51 1.02 -11.45
CA THR A 385 -6.72 2.17 -10.55
C THR A 385 -5.38 2.70 -10.05
N LEU A 386 -5.13 3.99 -10.21
CA LEU A 386 -3.87 4.61 -9.82
C LEU A 386 -3.93 5.15 -8.39
N TYR A 387 -2.95 4.74 -7.57
CA TYR A 387 -2.74 5.26 -6.24
C TYR A 387 -1.47 6.11 -6.20
N VAL A 388 -1.57 7.29 -5.59
CA VAL A 388 -0.45 8.23 -5.39
C VAL A 388 -0.36 8.52 -3.90
N TYR A 389 0.81 8.28 -3.31
CA TYR A 389 1.03 8.48 -1.88
C TYR A 389 1.48 9.92 -1.60
N GLN A 390 1.10 10.48 -0.43
CA GLN A 390 1.54 11.82 0.02
C GLN A 390 3.05 11.99 -0.10
N GLY A 391 3.50 13.09 -0.71
CA GLY A 391 4.91 13.40 -0.94
C GLY A 391 5.51 12.76 -2.21
N GLN A 392 4.90 11.73 -2.79
CA GLN A 392 5.32 11.16 -4.07
C GLN A 392 5.21 12.20 -5.19
N GLU A 393 4.18 13.01 -5.17
CA GLU A 393 3.97 14.11 -6.12
C GLU A 393 5.00 15.25 -5.98
N LEU A 394 5.66 15.36 -4.83
CA LEU A 394 6.75 16.30 -4.60
C LEU A 394 8.12 15.71 -5.01
N GLY A 395 8.17 14.43 -5.30
CA GLY A 395 9.42 13.73 -5.52
C GLY A 395 10.27 13.61 -4.27
N GLU A 396 9.65 13.33 -3.13
CA GLU A 396 10.35 13.04 -1.87
C GLU A 396 11.23 11.80 -1.99
N ILE A 397 12.29 11.76 -1.20
CA ILE A 397 13.31 10.70 -1.17
C ILE A 397 13.56 10.23 0.26
N ASN A 398 14.20 9.08 0.43
CA ASN A 398 14.57 8.56 1.74
C ASN A 398 15.64 9.41 2.43
N PHE A 399 15.69 9.32 3.77
CA PHE A 399 16.77 9.85 4.59
C PHE A 399 17.86 8.79 4.77
N LYS A 400 19.00 8.94 4.07
CA LYS A 400 20.03 7.89 3.97
C LYS A 400 20.90 7.70 5.21
N ASN A 401 21.02 8.68 6.08
CA ASN A 401 22.01 8.69 7.16
C ASN A 401 21.36 8.74 8.55
N TRP A 402 20.20 8.10 8.71
CA TRP A 402 19.60 7.99 10.01
C TRP A 402 20.29 6.90 10.84
N PRO A 403 20.67 7.20 12.08
CA PRO A 403 21.08 6.16 13.03
C PRO A 403 19.86 5.29 13.38
N ILE A 404 20.11 4.05 13.79
CA ILE A 404 19.04 3.07 14.05
C ILE A 404 18.00 3.57 15.08
N GLU A 405 18.41 4.41 16.02
CA GLU A 405 17.55 4.98 17.07
C GLU A 405 16.50 5.95 16.52
N LYS A 406 16.62 6.39 15.26
CA LYS A 406 15.65 7.27 14.58
C LYS A 406 14.52 6.50 13.90
N TYR A 407 14.73 5.20 13.66
CA TYR A 407 13.69 4.36 13.10
C TYR A 407 12.71 3.94 14.20
N GLU A 408 11.44 4.22 14.02
CA GLU A 408 10.39 3.94 15.01
C GLU A 408 9.60 2.67 14.68
N ASP A 409 9.68 2.23 13.43
CA ASP A 409 8.97 1.04 12.96
C ASP A 409 9.40 -0.22 13.74
N VAL A 410 8.41 -0.88 14.32
CA VAL A 410 8.60 -2.12 15.11
C VAL A 410 9.22 -3.26 14.27
N GLU A 411 8.87 -3.35 12.98
CA GLU A 411 9.46 -4.34 12.06
C GLU A 411 10.96 -4.09 11.88
N VAL A 412 11.35 -2.86 11.63
CA VAL A 412 12.76 -2.49 11.42
C VAL A 412 13.59 -2.79 12.65
N ARG A 413 13.11 -2.40 13.84
CA ARG A 413 13.81 -2.64 15.11
C ARG A 413 13.96 -4.12 15.42
N ASN A 414 12.87 -4.88 15.31
CA ASN A 414 12.89 -6.32 15.58
C ASN A 414 13.77 -7.09 14.58
N ASN A 415 13.72 -6.74 13.30
CA ASN A 415 14.55 -7.37 12.28
C ASN A 415 16.02 -7.01 12.42
N TYR A 416 16.34 -5.76 12.77
CA TYR A 416 17.72 -5.35 13.06
C TYR A 416 18.31 -6.17 14.22
N ASP A 417 17.57 -6.31 15.33
CA ASP A 417 18.00 -7.08 16.48
C ASP A 417 18.15 -8.58 16.13
N ALA A 418 17.21 -9.15 15.38
CA ALA A 418 17.24 -10.56 14.96
C ALA A 418 18.41 -10.86 14.00
N ILE A 419 18.67 -9.98 13.03
CA ILE A 419 19.81 -10.10 12.12
C ILE A 419 21.13 -10.04 12.91
N LYS A 420 21.19 -9.13 13.88
CA LYS A 420 22.36 -8.97 14.75
C LYS A 420 22.61 -10.19 15.65
N GLU A 421 21.57 -10.85 16.13
CA GLU A 421 21.69 -12.09 16.89
C GLU A 421 22.15 -13.25 16.00
N GLU A 422 21.64 -13.35 14.76
CA GLU A 422 21.96 -14.44 13.83
C GLU A 422 23.41 -14.36 13.32
N HIS A 423 23.93 -13.17 13.04
CA HIS A 423 25.27 -12.96 12.48
C HIS A 423 26.36 -12.74 13.55
N GLY A 424 26.00 -12.70 14.84
CA GLY A 424 26.91 -12.35 15.93
C GLY A 424 27.18 -10.85 15.97
N LYS A 425 28.11 -10.40 16.84
CA LYS A 425 28.49 -8.97 16.89
C LYS A 425 29.07 -8.58 15.53
N LEU A 426 28.29 -7.80 14.78
CA LEU A 426 28.61 -7.36 13.44
C LEU A 426 29.86 -6.46 13.43
N GLU A 427 30.96 -7.00 12.91
CA GLU A 427 31.81 -6.22 12.00
C GLU A 427 30.97 -6.13 10.72
N GLY A 428 30.09 -5.11 10.56
CA GLY A 428 29.22 -5.01 9.40
C GLY A 428 27.82 -4.44 9.66
N ASP A 429 27.58 -3.68 10.74
CA ASP A 429 26.33 -2.91 10.93
C ASP A 429 26.02 -2.00 9.72
N GLU A 430 27.04 -1.62 8.92
CA GLU A 430 26.90 -0.72 7.77
C GLU A 430 26.00 -1.30 6.68
N GLU A 431 26.16 -2.56 6.28
CA GLU A 431 25.35 -3.18 5.21
C GLU A 431 23.86 -3.29 5.59
N VAL A 432 23.58 -3.62 6.86
CA VAL A 432 22.21 -3.70 7.37
C VAL A 432 21.58 -2.31 7.46
N LEU A 433 22.35 -1.31 7.92
CA LEU A 433 21.90 0.08 7.99
C LEU A 433 21.69 0.67 6.59
N GLU A 434 22.53 0.36 5.62
CA GLU A 434 22.33 0.74 4.21
C GLU A 434 21.05 0.11 3.64
N ALA A 435 20.80 -1.16 3.93
CA ALA A 435 19.58 -1.83 3.53
C ALA A 435 18.33 -1.19 4.20
N ILE A 436 18.38 -0.91 5.50
CA ILE A 436 17.31 -0.21 6.21
C ILE A 436 17.08 1.17 5.60
N ALA A 437 18.14 1.95 5.33
CA ALA A 437 18.04 3.26 4.70
C ALA A 437 17.41 3.22 3.29
N LEU A 438 17.52 2.09 2.59
CA LEU A 438 16.93 1.91 1.27
C LEU A 438 15.45 1.51 1.32
N ILE A 439 15.05 0.63 2.26
CA ILE A 439 13.74 -0.04 2.20
C ILE A 439 12.82 0.20 3.38
N SER A 440 13.27 0.92 4.44
CA SER A 440 12.40 1.19 5.59
C SER A 440 11.19 2.02 5.21
N ARG A 441 10.03 1.60 5.75
CA ARG A 441 8.77 2.34 5.63
C ARG A 441 8.71 3.61 6.49
N ASP A 442 9.62 3.78 7.47
CA ASP A 442 9.75 5.04 8.23
C ASP A 442 9.95 6.25 7.32
N HIS A 443 10.64 6.08 6.18
CA HIS A 443 10.87 7.16 5.22
C HIS A 443 9.60 7.68 4.55
N ALA A 444 8.58 6.83 4.40
CA ALA A 444 7.27 7.23 3.89
C ALA A 444 6.40 7.89 4.98
N ARG A 445 6.71 7.68 6.25
CA ARG A 445 5.94 8.18 7.41
C ARG A 445 6.42 9.52 7.95
N THR A 446 7.46 10.08 7.34
CA THR A 446 7.96 11.43 7.67
C THR A 446 6.92 12.51 7.35
N PRO A 447 6.92 13.64 8.08
CA PRO A 447 6.00 14.75 7.83
C PRO A 447 6.09 15.29 6.40
N MET A 448 4.95 15.44 5.74
CA MET A 448 4.87 16.06 4.42
C MET A 448 5.29 17.53 4.48
N GLN A 449 6.15 17.93 3.56
CA GLN A 449 6.76 19.26 3.55
C GLN A 449 5.87 20.24 2.79
N TRP A 450 5.23 21.19 3.49
CA TRP A 450 4.29 22.14 2.89
C TRP A 450 4.97 23.43 2.47
N SER A 451 5.84 24.00 3.30
CA SER A 451 6.47 25.30 3.07
C SER A 451 7.82 25.39 3.78
N ARG A 452 8.72 26.27 3.28
CA ARG A 452 9.98 26.60 4.00
C ARG A 452 9.77 27.59 5.14
N GLU A 453 8.74 28.45 5.05
CA GLU A 453 8.54 29.58 5.95
C GLU A 453 7.76 29.19 7.21
N GLU A 454 6.92 28.17 7.12
CA GLU A 454 6.24 27.63 8.29
C GLU A 454 7.26 26.92 9.20
N PRO A 455 7.18 27.10 10.53
CA PRO A 455 8.02 26.34 11.45
C PRO A 455 7.96 24.85 11.11
N ASN A 456 9.13 24.25 10.89
CA ASN A 456 9.23 22.80 10.60
C ASN A 456 8.39 22.34 9.38
N ALA A 457 8.30 23.16 8.35
CA ALA A 457 7.53 22.89 7.12
C ALA A 457 6.03 22.61 7.37
N GLY A 458 5.47 23.11 8.48
CA GLY A 458 4.08 22.90 8.88
C GLY A 458 3.87 21.82 9.94
N PHE A 459 4.94 21.46 10.69
CA PHE A 459 4.93 20.56 11.83
C PHE A 459 5.81 21.07 12.97
N LEU A 460 5.58 20.61 14.20
CA LEU A 460 6.34 21.04 15.39
C LEU A 460 7.80 20.54 15.39
N VAL A 461 8.11 19.42 14.74
CA VAL A 461 9.43 18.76 14.77
C VAL A 461 10.15 18.88 13.44
N LEU A 462 11.42 19.27 13.50
CA LEU A 462 12.29 19.50 12.35
C LEU A 462 12.69 18.19 11.66
N MET A 463 12.09 17.92 10.50
CA MET A 463 12.65 17.01 9.50
C MET A 463 12.58 17.69 8.13
N LEU A 464 13.68 18.31 7.70
CA LEU A 464 13.74 18.92 6.38
C LEU A 464 14.18 17.87 5.36
N ASN A 465 13.28 17.48 4.46
CA ASN A 465 13.59 16.58 3.36
C ASN A 465 14.28 17.34 2.22
N HIS A 466 15.59 17.55 2.36
CA HIS A 466 16.43 18.09 1.29
C HIS A 466 15.95 19.41 0.64
N GLY A 467 15.08 20.17 1.30
CA GLY A 467 14.50 21.40 0.80
C GLY A 467 13.34 21.24 -0.18
N ILE A 468 12.84 20.01 -0.35
CA ILE A 468 11.66 19.71 -1.17
C ILE A 468 10.42 20.13 -0.38
N ASN A 469 9.53 20.92 -0.97
CA ASN A 469 8.25 21.28 -0.33
C ASN A 469 7.19 21.68 -1.37
N ALA A 470 5.91 21.56 -0.99
CA ALA A 470 4.78 21.78 -1.88
C ALA A 470 4.71 23.24 -2.41
N GLU A 471 5.05 24.22 -1.59
CA GLU A 471 4.99 25.63 -1.97
C GLU A 471 6.01 25.96 -3.08
N ASP A 472 7.27 25.54 -2.93
CA ASP A 472 8.31 25.76 -3.93
C ASP A 472 8.03 24.95 -5.20
N GLU A 473 7.67 23.68 -5.07
CA GLU A 473 7.31 22.81 -6.21
C GLU A 473 6.13 23.38 -7.00
N SER A 474 5.14 24.02 -6.34
CA SER A 474 4.01 24.63 -7.02
C SER A 474 4.38 25.84 -7.89
N LYS A 475 5.43 26.57 -7.50
CA LYS A 475 5.93 27.76 -8.21
C LYS A 475 6.88 27.43 -9.36
N ASP A 476 7.53 26.27 -9.34
CA ASP A 476 8.43 25.84 -10.39
C ASP A 476 7.68 25.07 -11.49
N PRO A 477 7.56 25.61 -12.70
CA PRO A 477 6.88 24.91 -13.80
C PRO A 477 7.59 23.59 -14.22
N ASN A 478 8.85 23.42 -13.81
CA ASN A 478 9.64 22.22 -14.10
C ASN A 478 9.68 21.25 -12.91
N SER A 479 8.92 21.48 -11.86
CA SER A 479 8.87 20.62 -10.68
C SER A 479 8.30 19.23 -10.96
N VAL A 480 8.48 18.30 -10.01
CA VAL A 480 7.82 16.99 -10.02
C VAL A 480 6.32 17.15 -9.84
N LEU A 481 5.88 18.05 -8.95
CA LEU A 481 4.46 18.33 -8.67
C LEU A 481 3.71 18.81 -9.91
N ASN A 482 4.23 19.82 -10.60
CA ASN A 482 3.55 20.34 -11.78
C ASN A 482 3.56 19.33 -12.92
N PHE A 483 4.60 18.51 -13.02
CA PHE A 483 4.62 17.40 -13.98
C PHE A 483 3.58 16.33 -13.63
N TRP A 484 3.36 15.97 -12.36
CA TRP A 484 2.29 15.06 -11.95
C TRP A 484 0.91 15.56 -12.37
N LYS A 485 0.63 16.87 -12.18
CA LYS A 485 -0.63 17.47 -12.65
C LYS A 485 -0.83 17.28 -14.17
N GLU A 486 0.24 17.38 -14.96
CA GLU A 486 0.20 17.13 -16.40
C GLU A 486 0.01 15.65 -16.72
N ALA A 487 0.72 14.78 -16.02
CA ALA A 487 0.65 13.34 -16.21
C ALA A 487 -0.75 12.78 -15.90
N LEU A 488 -1.38 13.25 -14.83
CA LEU A 488 -2.76 12.86 -14.48
C LEU A 488 -3.79 13.40 -15.47
N ARG A 489 -3.60 14.62 -15.99
CA ARG A 489 -4.44 15.14 -17.09
C ARG A 489 -4.29 14.31 -18.37
N PHE A 490 -3.06 13.93 -18.72
CA PHE A 490 -2.81 13.04 -19.85
C PHE A 490 -3.51 11.69 -19.65
N ARG A 491 -3.38 11.06 -18.48
CA ARG A 491 -4.04 9.81 -18.16
C ARG A 491 -5.56 9.88 -18.33
N LYS A 492 -6.19 10.93 -17.80
CA LYS A 492 -7.65 11.15 -17.92
C LYS A 492 -8.10 11.40 -19.37
N ALA A 493 -7.31 12.13 -20.15
CA ALA A 493 -7.62 12.42 -21.55
C ALA A 493 -7.56 11.18 -22.46
N HIS A 494 -6.73 10.19 -22.08
CA HIS A 494 -6.51 8.96 -22.83
C HIS A 494 -6.93 7.71 -22.06
N LYS A 495 -7.96 7.81 -21.19
CA LYS A 495 -8.36 6.75 -20.26
C LYS A 495 -8.70 5.41 -20.93
N ASP A 496 -9.19 5.41 -22.16
CA ASP A 496 -9.43 4.23 -22.95
C ASP A 496 -8.18 3.34 -23.03
N ILE A 497 -7.04 3.90 -23.39
CA ILE A 497 -5.79 3.15 -23.52
C ILE A 497 -4.95 3.15 -22.23
N THR A 498 -4.96 4.22 -21.43
CA THR A 498 -4.15 4.31 -20.20
C THR A 498 -4.73 3.54 -19.03
N VAL A 499 -6.06 3.41 -18.95
CA VAL A 499 -6.77 2.72 -17.87
C VAL A 499 -7.22 1.32 -18.27
N TYR A 500 -7.83 1.18 -19.45
CA TYR A 500 -8.49 -0.06 -19.89
C TYR A 500 -7.66 -0.92 -20.85
N GLY A 501 -6.50 -0.46 -21.30
CA GLY A 501 -5.62 -1.22 -22.21
C GLY A 501 -4.83 -2.31 -21.47
N TYR A 502 -5.28 -3.56 -21.53
CA TYR A 502 -4.65 -4.70 -20.87
C TYR A 502 -3.94 -5.69 -21.81
N ASP A 503 -4.00 -5.50 -23.13
CA ASP A 503 -3.23 -6.28 -24.08
C ASP A 503 -1.77 -5.78 -24.10
N PHE A 504 -0.99 -6.31 -23.18
CA PHE A 504 0.33 -5.81 -22.81
C PHE A 504 1.44 -6.71 -23.35
N GLU A 505 2.45 -6.13 -23.98
CA GLU A 505 3.62 -6.83 -24.51
C GLU A 505 4.90 -6.06 -24.21
N PHE A 506 5.87 -6.70 -23.52
CA PHE A 506 7.22 -6.15 -23.38
C PHE A 506 7.96 -6.16 -24.71
N ILE A 507 8.56 -5.04 -25.04
CA ILE A 507 9.52 -4.91 -26.11
C ILE A 507 10.91 -4.90 -25.47
N ASP A 508 11.79 -5.81 -25.91
CA ASP A 508 13.16 -5.93 -25.39
C ASP A 508 13.20 -6.15 -23.86
N LEU A 509 12.54 -7.24 -23.42
CA LEU A 509 12.42 -7.60 -22.01
C LEU A 509 13.78 -7.69 -21.29
N ASP A 510 14.81 -8.22 -21.98
CA ASP A 510 16.14 -8.47 -21.40
C ASP A 510 17.03 -7.23 -21.35
N ASN A 511 16.58 -6.08 -21.87
CA ASN A 511 17.34 -4.84 -21.83
C ASN A 511 17.48 -4.33 -20.40
N LYS A 512 18.73 -4.08 -19.97
CA LYS A 512 19.06 -3.71 -18.58
C LYS A 512 18.84 -2.22 -18.26
N LYS A 513 18.56 -1.38 -19.28
CA LYS A 513 18.41 0.07 -19.13
C LYS A 513 17.07 0.58 -19.69
N LEU A 514 16.55 -0.08 -20.71
CA LEU A 514 15.31 0.30 -21.37
C LEU A 514 14.14 -0.52 -20.81
N PHE A 515 13.13 0.16 -20.29
CA PHE A 515 11.83 -0.40 -19.97
C PHE A 515 10.87 0.00 -21.09
N SER A 516 10.51 -0.93 -21.96
CA SER A 516 9.62 -0.63 -23.08
C SER A 516 8.53 -1.69 -23.25
N PHE A 517 7.34 -1.23 -23.59
CA PHE A 517 6.18 -2.10 -23.79
C PHE A 517 5.15 -1.46 -24.72
N THR A 518 4.32 -2.29 -25.29
CA THR A 518 3.08 -1.88 -25.93
C THR A 518 1.89 -2.37 -25.11
N LYS A 519 0.77 -1.67 -25.23
CA LYS A 519 -0.54 -2.15 -24.82
C LYS A 519 -1.60 -1.66 -25.80
N LYS A 520 -2.72 -2.40 -25.91
CA LYS A 520 -3.75 -2.12 -26.90
C LYS A 520 -5.11 -1.99 -26.24
N TYR A 521 -5.95 -1.18 -26.86
CA TYR A 521 -7.37 -1.05 -26.59
C TYR A 521 -8.08 -0.69 -27.89
N ASP A 522 -8.97 -1.55 -28.36
CA ASP A 522 -9.60 -1.45 -29.68
C ASP A 522 -8.56 -1.27 -30.81
N ASN A 523 -8.65 -0.20 -31.59
CA ASN A 523 -7.72 0.13 -32.66
C ASN A 523 -6.52 0.96 -32.23
N LYS A 524 -6.47 1.37 -30.93
CA LYS A 524 -5.36 2.15 -30.39
C LYS A 524 -4.25 1.27 -29.85
N THR A 525 -3.01 1.70 -30.07
CA THR A 525 -1.83 1.10 -29.45
C THR A 525 -1.03 2.19 -28.75
N LEU A 526 -0.75 1.99 -27.46
CA LEU A 526 0.20 2.79 -26.71
C LEU A 526 1.55 2.05 -26.73
N PHE A 527 2.61 2.78 -27.02
CA PHE A 527 3.99 2.34 -26.84
C PHE A 527 4.70 3.26 -25.85
N ALA A 528 5.26 2.70 -24.79
CA ALA A 528 6.08 3.39 -23.82
C ALA A 528 7.54 2.96 -23.97
N ALA A 529 8.45 3.93 -23.94
CA ALA A 529 9.90 3.72 -23.90
C ALA A 529 10.49 4.58 -22.79
N LEU A 530 11.11 3.93 -21.79
CA LEU A 530 11.58 4.55 -20.55
C LEU A 530 13.03 4.14 -20.30
N ASN A 531 13.91 5.13 -20.19
CA ASN A 531 15.34 4.93 -19.91
C ASN A 531 15.60 4.96 -18.40
N PHE A 532 15.84 3.81 -17.81
CA PHE A 532 16.23 3.68 -16.40
C PHE A 532 17.76 3.70 -16.23
N SER A 533 18.42 4.70 -16.81
CA SER A 533 19.88 4.87 -16.67
C SER A 533 20.31 6.32 -16.84
N SER A 534 21.54 6.60 -16.40
CA SER A 534 22.22 7.89 -16.58
C SER A 534 22.89 8.04 -17.95
N ASP A 535 22.73 7.05 -18.85
CA ASP A 535 23.26 7.10 -20.21
C ASP A 535 22.16 7.46 -21.22
N SER A 536 22.57 7.98 -22.38
CA SER A 536 21.66 8.02 -23.52
C SER A 536 21.58 6.63 -24.17
N ILE A 537 20.37 6.16 -24.50
CA ILE A 537 20.13 4.83 -25.06
C ILE A 537 19.23 4.87 -26.28
N ASP A 538 19.47 3.99 -27.24
CA ASP A 538 18.61 3.85 -28.39
C ASP A 538 17.44 2.92 -28.10
N PHE A 539 16.30 3.16 -28.80
CA PHE A 539 15.12 2.32 -28.74
C PHE A 539 14.49 2.16 -30.12
N THR A 540 13.67 1.14 -30.27
CA THR A 540 12.96 0.88 -31.53
C THR A 540 11.46 0.91 -31.27
N ILE A 541 10.72 1.66 -32.11
CA ILE A 541 9.25 1.60 -32.13
C ILE A 541 8.84 0.34 -32.89
N PRO A 542 8.02 -0.53 -32.27
CA PRO A 542 7.57 -1.75 -32.94
C PRO A 542 6.62 -1.44 -34.10
N ASN A 543 6.55 -2.33 -35.07
CA ASN A 543 5.65 -2.40 -36.22
C ASN A 543 5.03 -1.07 -36.73
N ASN A 544 5.48 -0.58 -37.86
CA ASN A 544 4.90 0.59 -38.55
C ASN A 544 5.14 1.96 -37.82
N SER A 545 6.39 2.35 -37.71
CA SER A 545 6.83 3.57 -37.02
C SER A 545 6.15 4.89 -37.46
N SER A 546 5.46 4.92 -38.60
CA SER A 546 4.82 6.14 -39.13
C SER A 546 3.48 6.48 -38.49
N SER A 547 2.81 5.54 -37.83
CA SER A 547 1.50 5.75 -37.20
C SER A 547 1.60 6.23 -35.76
N PHE A 548 2.74 6.04 -35.11
CA PHE A 548 2.95 6.45 -33.71
C PHE A 548 3.30 7.93 -33.58
N LYS A 549 2.49 8.67 -32.85
CA LYS A 549 2.73 10.07 -32.47
C LYS A 549 3.21 10.15 -31.02
N LEU A 550 4.23 10.98 -30.77
CA LEU A 550 4.67 11.29 -29.41
C LEU A 550 3.60 12.15 -28.70
N GLU A 551 2.92 11.58 -27.71
CA GLU A 551 1.85 12.24 -26.99
C GLU A 551 2.30 12.80 -25.64
N PHE A 552 3.18 12.08 -24.92
CA PHE A 552 3.63 12.50 -23.59
C PHE A 552 5.09 12.10 -23.30
N GLY A 553 5.78 12.85 -22.42
CA GLY A 553 7.14 12.54 -21.98
C GLY A 553 7.61 13.54 -20.92
N ASN A 554 8.66 13.16 -20.15
CA ASN A 554 9.13 13.93 -19.01
C ASN A 554 10.18 15.02 -19.33
N TYR A 555 10.65 15.08 -20.58
CA TYR A 555 11.46 16.21 -21.05
C TYR A 555 10.58 17.23 -21.79
N PRO A 556 10.91 18.55 -21.69
CA PRO A 556 10.19 19.59 -22.43
C PRO A 556 10.15 19.29 -23.94
N ARG A 557 9.01 19.48 -24.58
CA ARG A 557 8.86 19.20 -26.03
C ARG A 557 9.86 19.97 -26.90
N SER A 558 10.30 21.14 -26.48
CA SER A 558 11.36 21.93 -27.15
C SER A 558 12.73 21.26 -27.15
N GLU A 559 12.95 20.32 -26.25
CA GLU A 559 14.20 19.58 -26.08
C GLU A 559 14.17 18.17 -26.65
N VAL A 560 13.00 17.72 -27.12
CA VAL A 560 12.78 16.37 -27.63
C VAL A 560 12.56 16.41 -29.14
N ASP A 561 13.47 15.77 -29.88
CA ASP A 561 13.22 15.44 -31.28
C ASP A 561 12.34 14.19 -31.35
N ALA A 562 11.07 14.36 -31.73
CA ALA A 562 10.11 13.27 -31.84
C ALA A 562 10.51 12.20 -32.88
N SER A 563 11.37 12.55 -33.83
CA SER A 563 11.92 11.62 -34.83
C SER A 563 13.13 10.82 -34.30
N SER A 564 13.80 11.33 -33.27
CA SER A 564 14.95 10.65 -32.63
C SER A 564 14.52 9.34 -32.00
N ARG A 565 15.34 8.33 -32.17
CA ARG A 565 15.22 7.01 -31.53
C ARG A 565 16.21 6.84 -30.38
N THR A 566 16.75 7.93 -29.86
CA THR A 566 17.62 7.98 -28.69
C THR A 566 16.88 8.66 -27.54
N LEU A 567 16.83 8.02 -26.38
CA LEU A 567 16.37 8.60 -25.13
C LEU A 567 17.56 9.20 -24.37
N LYS A 568 17.37 10.38 -23.80
CA LYS A 568 18.29 11.01 -22.85
C LYS A 568 18.31 10.22 -21.52
N PRO A 569 19.26 10.51 -20.59
CA PRO A 569 19.22 9.97 -19.24
C PRO A 569 17.86 10.18 -18.56
N TRP A 570 17.31 9.11 -17.97
CA TRP A 570 16.02 9.13 -17.26
C TRP A 570 14.86 9.71 -18.08
N GLU A 571 14.89 9.56 -19.40
CA GLU A 571 13.83 10.02 -20.29
C GLU A 571 12.78 8.92 -20.50
N GLY A 572 11.49 9.30 -20.37
CA GLY A 572 10.34 8.49 -20.72
C GLY A 572 9.51 9.15 -21.82
N ARG A 573 9.08 8.36 -22.80
CA ARG A 573 8.19 8.80 -23.89
C ARG A 573 7.03 7.84 -24.06
N ILE A 574 5.84 8.40 -24.25
CA ILE A 574 4.62 7.66 -24.61
C ILE A 574 4.20 8.06 -26.01
N TYR A 575 4.05 7.05 -26.86
CA TYR A 575 3.55 7.19 -28.21
C TYR A 575 2.19 6.50 -28.31
N ILE A 576 1.25 7.08 -29.08
CA ILE A 576 -0.05 6.49 -29.37
C ILE A 576 -0.24 6.43 -30.88
N SER A 577 -0.73 5.29 -31.37
CA SER A 577 -1.18 5.11 -32.74
C SER A 577 -2.66 4.73 -32.75
N GLU A 578 -3.38 5.22 -33.77
CA GLU A 578 -4.78 4.88 -34.06
C GLU A 578 -4.88 3.92 -35.24
#